data_a527b4bc79e8db86ae7deebe8cc5c0ec
#
_entry.id   a527b4bc79e8db86ae7deebe8cc5c0ec
#
_cell.length_a   1.000
_cell.length_b   1.000
_cell.length_c   1.000
_cell.angle_alpha   90.00
_cell.angle_beta   90.00
_cell.angle_gamma   90.00
#
_symmetry.space_group_name_H-M   'P 1'
#
loop_
_entity.id
_entity.type
_entity.pdbx_description
1 polymer ?
#
loop_
_entity_poly.entity_id
_entity_poly.type
_entity_poly.pdbx_seq_one_letter_code
_entity_poly.pdbx_strand_id
1 'polypeptide(L)'
;MEKNQYIPVLIQSLKKKSEILDTIMELNIRQSEELENPALDPDDFDKTVEEKSKQIEQLDLLDDGFQELFDRVKDDLKNHQDLYRDEIAQMQDYIRKLTSKSATIQVQEARNKDLMTKKFASVHK
;
A
#
# COMPACT_ATOMS: atom_id res chain seq x y z
N MET A 1 17.57 7.35 30.02
CA MET A 1 16.21 6.89 29.69
C MET A 1 16.27 5.98 28.48
N GLU A 2 15.78 4.78 28.61
CA GLU A 2 15.75 3.83 27.50
C GLU A 2 14.66 4.20 26.51
N LYS A 3 14.97 4.05 25.22
CA LYS A 3 14.00 4.25 24.16
C LYS A 3 12.98 3.10 24.14
N ASN A 4 11.74 3.45 23.82
CA ASN A 4 10.66 2.47 23.70
C ASN A 4 10.98 1.47 22.57
N GLN A 5 11.00 0.19 22.91
CA GLN A 5 11.37 -0.90 21.99
C GLN A 5 10.36 -1.12 20.87
N TYR A 6 9.16 -0.58 20.99
CA TYR A 6 8.11 -0.74 19.97
C TYR A 6 8.22 0.28 18.83
N ILE A 7 8.97 1.37 19.00
CA ILE A 7 9.12 2.40 17.96
C ILE A 7 9.84 1.86 16.72
N PRO A 8 10.93 1.08 16.83
CA PRO A 8 11.51 0.43 15.65
C PRO A 8 10.54 -0.50 14.93
N VAL A 9 9.63 -1.14 15.65
CA VAL A 9 8.60 -2.01 15.06
C VAL A 9 7.63 -1.19 14.21
N LEU A 10 7.23 0.00 14.69
CA LEU A 10 6.40 0.92 13.91
C LEU A 10 7.07 1.32 12.60
N ILE A 11 8.36 1.65 12.66
CA ILE A 11 9.14 2.04 11.47
C ILE A 11 9.20 0.87 10.48
N GLN A 12 9.45 -0.35 10.96
CA GLN A 12 9.46 -1.54 10.11
C GLN A 12 8.10 -1.80 9.47
N SER A 13 7.01 -1.58 10.20
CA SER A 13 5.65 -1.67 9.66
C SER A 13 5.43 -0.71 8.50
N LEU A 14 5.85 0.54 8.66
CA LEU A 14 5.72 1.55 7.60
C LEU A 14 6.55 1.18 6.38
N LYS A 15 7.76 0.68 6.59
CA LYS A 15 8.63 0.20 5.51
C LYS A 15 7.98 -0.95 4.75
N LYS A 16 7.43 -1.92 5.47
CA LYS A 16 6.76 -3.07 4.86
C LYS A 16 5.51 -2.64 4.09
N LYS A 17 4.74 -1.70 4.64
CA LYS A 17 3.59 -1.12 3.95
C LYS A 17 4.01 -0.48 2.63
N SER A 18 5.12 0.27 2.63
CA SER A 18 5.68 0.90 1.42
C SER A 18 6.02 -0.15 0.35
N GLU A 19 6.62 -1.27 0.75
CA GLU A 19 6.95 -2.37 -0.15
C GLU A 19 5.69 -3.03 -0.74
N ILE A 20 4.65 -3.21 0.07
CA ILE A 20 3.37 -3.76 -0.39
C ILE A 20 2.72 -2.80 -1.41
N LEU A 21 2.73 -1.50 -1.14
CA LEU A 21 2.19 -0.52 -2.10
C LEU A 21 2.96 -0.54 -3.42
N ASP A 22 4.28 -0.72 -3.40
CA ASP A 22 5.07 -0.88 -4.62
C ASP A 22 4.62 -2.10 -5.42
N THR A 23 4.37 -3.22 -4.76
CA THR A 23 3.87 -4.43 -5.40
C THR A 23 2.49 -4.22 -6.03
N ILE A 24 1.59 -3.53 -5.32
CA ILE A 24 0.26 -3.20 -5.85
C ILE A 24 0.38 -2.31 -7.09
N MET A 25 1.27 -1.32 -7.06
CA MET A 25 1.51 -0.44 -8.22
C MET A 25 1.99 -1.23 -9.44
N GLU A 26 2.90 -2.18 -9.25
CA GLU A 26 3.38 -3.06 -10.32
C GLU A 26 2.27 -3.95 -10.87
N LEU A 27 1.45 -4.51 -10.00
CA LEU A 27 0.30 -5.33 -10.40
C LEU A 27 -0.72 -4.50 -11.20
N ASN A 28 -0.95 -3.25 -10.80
CA ASN A 28 -1.83 -2.34 -11.52
C ASN A 28 -1.32 -2.01 -12.92
N ILE A 29 -0.01 -1.84 -13.07
CA ILE A 29 0.62 -1.62 -14.39
C ILE A 29 0.42 -2.86 -15.27
N ARG A 30 0.67 -4.04 -14.71
CA ARG A 30 0.46 -5.31 -15.42
C ARG A 30 -1.00 -5.46 -15.85
N GLN A 31 -1.95 -5.12 -14.99
CA GLN A 31 -3.38 -5.17 -15.30
C GLN A 31 -3.73 -4.23 -16.45
N SER A 32 -3.17 -3.01 -16.47
CA SER A 32 -3.36 -2.07 -17.57
C SER A 32 -2.88 -2.66 -18.90
N GLU A 33 -1.70 -3.25 -18.90
CA GLU A 33 -1.13 -3.86 -20.10
C GLU A 33 -1.99 -5.03 -20.59
N GLU A 34 -2.46 -5.87 -19.68
CA GLU A 34 -3.33 -7.00 -20.00
C GLU A 34 -4.67 -6.53 -20.57
N LEU A 35 -5.27 -5.50 -19.97
CA LEU A 35 -6.55 -4.95 -20.43
C LEU A 35 -6.44 -4.27 -21.80
N GLU A 36 -5.31 -3.72 -22.14
CA GLU A 36 -5.04 -3.11 -23.44
C GLU A 36 -4.67 -4.14 -24.51
N ASN A 37 -4.37 -5.36 -24.11
CA ASN A 37 -3.98 -6.43 -25.03
C ASN A 37 -5.23 -7.06 -25.66
N PRO A 38 -5.36 -7.02 -27.03
CA PRO A 38 -6.49 -7.66 -27.71
C PRO A 38 -6.54 -9.18 -27.51
N ALA A 39 -5.40 -9.79 -27.22
CA ALA A 39 -5.27 -11.24 -27.01
C ALA A 39 -5.16 -11.58 -25.52
N LEU A 40 -5.85 -10.84 -24.67
CA LEU A 40 -5.84 -11.07 -23.23
C LEU A 40 -6.26 -12.51 -22.89
N ASP A 41 -5.40 -13.19 -22.10
CA ASP A 41 -5.74 -14.45 -21.47
C ASP A 41 -6.45 -14.14 -20.13
N PRO A 42 -7.73 -14.51 -19.99
CA PRO A 42 -8.48 -14.26 -18.75
C PRO A 42 -7.81 -14.86 -17.51
N ASP A 43 -7.13 -16.00 -17.64
CA ASP A 43 -6.45 -16.66 -16.52
C ASP A 43 -5.29 -15.83 -16.01
N ASP A 44 -4.53 -15.18 -16.90
CA ASP A 44 -3.43 -14.30 -16.50
C ASP A 44 -3.94 -13.08 -15.76
N PHE A 45 -5.04 -12.49 -16.21
CA PHE A 45 -5.68 -11.37 -15.55
C PHE A 45 -6.21 -11.77 -14.16
N ASP A 46 -6.87 -12.93 -14.07
CA ASP A 46 -7.38 -13.43 -12.78
C ASP A 46 -6.28 -13.64 -11.76
N LYS A 47 -5.09 -14.09 -12.20
CA LYS A 47 -3.93 -14.25 -11.31
C LYS A 47 -3.49 -12.91 -10.72
N THR A 48 -3.48 -11.84 -11.51
CA THR A 48 -3.12 -10.50 -11.01
C THR A 48 -4.16 -9.97 -10.03
N VAL A 49 -5.44 -10.22 -10.28
CA VAL A 49 -6.53 -9.85 -9.37
C VAL A 49 -6.38 -10.57 -8.03
N GLU A 50 -6.12 -11.88 -8.07
CA GLU A 50 -5.96 -12.70 -6.88
C GLU A 50 -4.75 -12.26 -6.06
N GLU A 51 -3.61 -12.04 -6.71
CA GLU A 51 -2.40 -11.58 -6.04
C GLU A 51 -2.58 -10.19 -5.42
N LYS A 52 -3.26 -9.28 -6.12
CA LYS A 52 -3.57 -7.95 -5.58
C LYS A 52 -4.45 -8.04 -4.34
N SER A 53 -5.44 -8.93 -4.35
CA SER A 53 -6.30 -9.16 -3.18
C SER A 53 -5.50 -9.61 -1.96
N LYS A 54 -4.52 -10.50 -2.15
CA LYS A 54 -3.63 -10.95 -1.06
C LYS A 54 -2.80 -9.80 -0.50
N GLN A 55 -2.30 -8.93 -1.38
CA GLN A 55 -1.53 -7.76 -0.95
C GLN A 55 -2.39 -6.79 -0.14
N ILE A 56 -3.63 -6.58 -0.54
CA ILE A 56 -4.58 -5.71 0.17
C ILE A 56 -4.89 -6.29 1.55
N GLU A 57 -5.08 -7.60 1.66
CA GLU A 57 -5.29 -8.26 2.96
C GLU A 57 -4.11 -8.04 3.91
N GLN A 58 -2.88 -8.18 3.41
CA GLN A 58 -1.67 -7.92 4.20
C GLN A 58 -1.59 -6.45 4.62
N LEU A 59 -1.98 -5.54 3.75
CA LEU A 59 -2.00 -4.11 4.04
C LEU A 59 -2.95 -3.80 5.21
N ASP A 60 -4.15 -4.38 5.19
CA ASP A 60 -5.14 -4.20 6.24
C ASP A 60 -4.64 -4.72 7.59
N LEU A 61 -3.99 -5.89 7.59
CA LEU A 61 -3.40 -6.46 8.81
C LEU A 61 -2.28 -5.58 9.36
N LEU A 62 -1.43 -5.02 8.48
CA LEU A 62 -0.37 -4.09 8.90
C LEU A 62 -0.94 -2.81 9.48
N ASP A 63 -1.98 -2.26 8.86
CA ASP A 63 -2.61 -1.02 9.33
C ASP A 63 -3.24 -1.22 10.71
N ASP A 64 -3.93 -2.34 10.93
CA ASP A 64 -4.52 -2.66 12.23
C ASP A 64 -3.44 -2.82 13.30
N GLY A 65 -2.39 -3.56 13.00
CA GLY A 65 -1.27 -3.78 13.92
C GLY A 65 -0.51 -2.48 14.22
N PHE A 66 -0.30 -1.65 13.21
CA PHE A 66 0.34 -0.33 13.38
C PHE A 66 -0.49 0.56 14.30
N GLN A 67 -1.80 0.64 14.07
CA GLN A 67 -2.69 1.50 14.86
C GLN A 67 -2.70 1.08 16.33
N GLU A 68 -2.81 -0.22 16.58
CA GLU A 68 -2.78 -0.76 17.94
C GLU A 68 -1.47 -0.43 18.66
N LEU A 69 -0.35 -0.63 17.98
CA LEU A 69 0.97 -0.37 18.56
C LEU A 69 1.22 1.13 18.73
N PHE A 70 0.82 1.95 17.75
CA PHE A 70 0.94 3.40 17.83
C PHE A 70 0.15 3.96 19.01
N ASP A 71 -1.05 3.46 19.24
CA ASP A 71 -1.88 3.90 20.37
C ASP A 71 -1.20 3.65 21.72
N ARG A 72 -0.38 2.59 21.81
CA ARG A 72 0.38 2.28 23.04
C ARG A 72 1.56 3.21 23.25
N VAL A 73 2.19 3.72 22.19
CA VAL A 73 3.44 4.49 22.30
C VAL A 73 3.30 5.97 21.98
N LYS A 74 2.13 6.42 21.54
CA LYS A 74 1.94 7.81 21.09
C LYS A 74 2.24 8.84 22.17
N ASP A 75 1.90 8.56 23.42
CA ASP A 75 2.15 9.47 24.53
C ASP A 75 3.64 9.58 24.84
N ASP A 76 4.36 8.47 24.75
CA ASP A 76 5.81 8.44 24.92
C ASP A 76 6.51 9.26 23.83
N LEU A 77 6.08 9.12 22.58
CA LEU A 77 6.57 9.92 21.47
C LEU A 77 6.29 11.41 21.67
N LYS A 78 5.07 11.74 22.06
CA LYS A 78 4.63 13.12 22.28
C LYS A 78 5.41 13.79 23.41
N ASN A 79 5.62 13.06 24.52
CA ASN A 79 6.24 13.61 25.72
C ASN A 79 7.78 13.63 25.65
N HIS A 80 8.37 12.91 24.71
CA HIS A 80 9.83 12.77 24.58
C HIS A 80 10.30 13.00 23.13
N GLN A 81 9.79 14.03 22.49
CA GLN A 81 10.08 14.31 21.07
C GLN A 81 11.58 14.47 20.78
N ASP A 82 12.33 15.08 21.69
CA ASP A 82 13.77 15.24 21.49
C ASP A 82 14.50 13.91 21.50
N LEU A 83 14.08 12.97 22.34
CA LEU A 83 14.66 11.62 22.41
C LEU A 83 14.40 10.84 21.12
N TYR A 84 13.24 11.03 20.50
CA TYR A 84 12.80 10.28 19.33
C TYR A 84 12.85 11.09 18.04
N ARG A 85 13.65 12.15 18.00
CA ARG A 85 13.72 13.06 16.84
C ARG A 85 13.98 12.33 15.53
N ASP A 86 14.97 11.42 15.50
CA ASP A 86 15.35 10.69 14.30
C ASP A 86 14.25 9.70 13.88
N GLU A 87 13.69 8.99 14.85
CA GLU A 87 12.63 8.03 14.60
C GLU A 87 11.36 8.72 14.08
N ILE A 88 11.00 9.86 14.66
CA ILE A 88 9.86 10.67 14.21
C ILE A 88 10.08 11.15 12.77
N ALA A 89 11.29 11.62 12.46
CA ALA A 89 11.64 12.07 11.11
C ALA A 89 11.52 10.93 10.09
N GLN A 90 11.99 9.73 10.45
CA GLN A 90 11.87 8.54 9.60
C GLN A 90 10.40 8.18 9.36
N MET A 91 9.57 8.19 10.40
CA MET A 91 8.15 7.89 10.28
C MET A 91 7.44 8.90 9.40
N GLN A 92 7.73 10.20 9.58
CA GLN A 92 7.15 11.25 8.75
C GLN A 92 7.53 11.10 7.28
N ASP A 93 8.78 10.72 7.01
CA ASP A 93 9.25 10.48 5.65
C ASP A 93 8.51 9.30 4.99
N TYR A 94 8.35 8.20 5.72
CA TYR A 94 7.56 7.07 5.23
C TYR A 94 6.11 7.46 4.98
N ILE A 95 5.48 8.21 5.90
CA ILE A 95 4.10 8.65 5.75
C ILE A 95 3.91 9.48 4.48
N ARG A 96 4.85 10.40 4.19
CA ARG A 96 4.81 11.16 2.94
C ARG A 96 4.90 10.26 1.71
N LYS A 97 5.82 9.29 1.72
CA LYS A 97 5.97 8.32 0.63
C LYS A 97 4.71 7.47 0.45
N LEU A 98 4.13 7.00 1.56
CA LEU A 98 2.91 6.21 1.54
C LEU A 98 1.74 7.00 0.96
N THR A 99 1.61 8.27 1.34
CA THR A 99 0.56 9.15 0.82
C THR A 99 0.69 9.31 -0.70
N SER A 100 1.91 9.55 -1.18
CA SER A 100 2.19 9.68 -2.62
C SER A 100 1.87 8.39 -3.38
N LYS A 101 2.30 7.24 -2.86
CA LYS A 101 2.04 5.94 -3.47
C LYS A 101 0.55 5.61 -3.49
N SER A 102 -0.16 5.92 -2.40
CA SER A 102 -1.61 5.71 -2.32
C SER A 102 -2.36 6.54 -3.36
N ALA A 103 -1.94 7.79 -3.59
CA ALA A 103 -2.52 8.63 -4.62
C ALA A 103 -2.29 8.04 -6.02
N THR A 104 -1.09 7.54 -6.30
CA THR A 104 -0.77 6.86 -7.56
C THR A 104 -1.65 5.64 -7.77
N ILE A 105 -1.82 4.81 -6.73
CA ILE A 105 -2.65 3.61 -6.78
C ILE A 105 -4.10 3.97 -7.11
N GLN A 106 -4.64 5.04 -6.50
CA GLN A 106 -6.01 5.49 -6.78
C GLN A 106 -6.19 5.85 -8.25
N VAL A 107 -5.23 6.55 -8.84
CA VAL A 107 -5.25 6.89 -10.27
C VAL A 107 -5.19 5.63 -11.14
N GLN A 108 -4.31 4.69 -10.79
CA GLN A 108 -4.18 3.41 -11.51
C GLN A 108 -5.47 2.60 -11.44
N GLU A 109 -6.09 2.53 -10.26
CA GLU A 109 -7.36 1.79 -10.08
C GLU A 109 -8.48 2.39 -10.90
N ALA A 110 -8.58 3.72 -10.93
CA ALA A 110 -9.60 4.41 -11.75
C ALA A 110 -9.39 4.13 -13.24
N ARG A 111 -8.14 4.18 -13.71
CA ARG A 111 -7.80 3.86 -15.11
C ARG A 111 -8.14 2.41 -15.45
N ASN A 112 -7.75 1.47 -14.59
CA ASN A 112 -8.01 0.05 -14.82
C ASN A 112 -9.50 -0.27 -14.82
N LYS A 113 -10.27 0.37 -13.95
CA LYS A 113 -11.72 0.25 -13.93
C LYS A 113 -12.34 0.72 -15.25
N ASP A 114 -11.86 1.85 -15.78
CA ASP A 114 -12.32 2.38 -17.06
C ASP A 114 -11.97 1.43 -18.22
N LEU A 115 -10.74 0.91 -18.23
CA LEU A 115 -10.30 -0.07 -19.24
C LEU A 115 -11.12 -1.36 -19.18
N MET A 116 -11.41 -1.86 -17.98
CA MET A 116 -12.29 -3.03 -17.79
C MET A 116 -13.67 -2.78 -18.36
N THR A 117 -14.26 -1.65 -18.02
CA THR A 117 -15.60 -1.28 -18.48
C THR A 117 -15.67 -1.25 -20.00
N LYS A 118 -14.69 -0.62 -20.65
CA LYS A 118 -14.61 -0.53 -22.12
C LYS A 118 -14.44 -1.91 -22.75
N LYS A 119 -13.56 -2.73 -22.18
CA LYS A 119 -13.30 -4.08 -22.70
C LYS A 119 -14.53 -4.98 -22.61
N PHE A 120 -15.20 -4.99 -21.48
CA PHE A 120 -16.39 -5.82 -21.28
C PHE A 120 -17.61 -5.27 -22.05
N ALA A 121 -17.72 -3.96 -22.21
CA ALA A 121 -18.79 -3.37 -23.04
C ALA A 121 -18.68 -3.84 -24.50
N SER A 122 -17.48 -3.99 -25.04
CA SER A 122 -17.27 -4.47 -26.41
C SER A 122 -17.58 -5.96 -26.57
N VAL A 123 -17.54 -6.74 -25.51
CA VAL A 123 -17.88 -8.19 -25.55
C VAL A 123 -19.38 -8.41 -25.63
N HIS A 124 -20.19 -7.49 -25.11
CA HIS A 124 -21.65 -7.62 -25.04
C HIS A 124 -22.40 -7.00 -26.23
N LYS A 125 -21.67 -6.57 -27.24
CA LYS A 125 -22.29 -6.04 -28.46
C LYS A 125 -22.67 -7.17 -29.46
#